data_938c926f4fe58e4cec730f6c42c5ca6c
#
_entry.id   938c926f4fe58e4cec730f6c42c5ca6c
#
_cell.length_a   1.000
_cell.length_b   1.000
_cell.length_c   1.000
_cell.angle_alpha   90.00
_cell.angle_beta   90.00
_cell.angle_gamma   90.00
#
_symmetry.space_group_name_H-M   'P 1'
#
loop_
_entity.id
_entity.type
_entity.pdbx_description
1 polymer ?
#
loop_
_entity_poly.entity_id
_entity_poly.type
_entity_poly.pdbx_seq_one_letter_code
_entity_poly.pdbx_strand_id
1 'polypeptide(L)'
;EAEANFIGTIASKVYYVPMYKQETEVDSSIEIIKDIPVEIVGDSSVKKLILKNSEIETDGVFILRDSISPGQLVPGLKIENNHVEVDRTMKTNIEGCYAAGDIVGTPYQYIKAAGEGNIAALSAVSYIEQIKRKNKEG
;
A
#
# COMPACT_ATOMS: atom_id res chain seq x y z
N GLU A 1 -9.04 -6.90 8.24
CA GLU A 1 -10.06 -7.94 8.57
C GLU A 1 -10.66 -8.56 7.29
N ALA A 2 -11.07 -7.75 6.32
CA ALA A 2 -11.62 -8.24 5.05
C ALA A 2 -10.67 -9.20 4.31
N GLU A 3 -9.37 -8.89 4.28
CA GLU A 3 -8.32 -9.73 3.71
C GLU A 3 -8.17 -11.05 4.46
N ALA A 4 -8.29 -11.04 5.79
CA ALA A 4 -8.24 -12.25 6.60
C ALA A 4 -9.43 -13.16 6.29
N ASN A 5 -10.63 -12.60 6.21
CA ASN A 5 -11.84 -13.33 5.84
C ASN A 5 -11.72 -13.91 4.41
N PHE A 6 -11.19 -13.14 3.46
CA PHE A 6 -10.92 -13.65 2.10
C PHE A 6 -9.94 -14.83 2.12
N ILE A 7 -8.81 -14.71 2.85
CA ILE A 7 -7.83 -15.81 2.98
C ILE A 7 -8.49 -17.02 3.63
N GLY A 8 -9.41 -16.84 4.58
CA GLY A 8 -10.19 -17.88 5.21
C GLY A 8 -11.01 -18.74 4.23
N THR A 9 -11.34 -18.18 3.05
CA THR A 9 -12.08 -18.95 2.01
C THR A 9 -11.20 -19.90 1.20
N ILE A 10 -9.88 -19.72 1.21
CA ILE A 10 -8.93 -20.46 0.35
C ILE A 10 -7.86 -21.22 1.13
N ALA A 11 -7.57 -20.84 2.37
CA ALA A 11 -6.61 -21.52 3.24
C ALA A 11 -7.32 -22.52 4.17
N SER A 12 -6.64 -23.60 4.51
CA SER A 12 -7.16 -24.63 5.44
C SER A 12 -7.27 -24.12 6.88
N LYS A 13 -6.40 -23.19 7.27
CA LYS A 13 -6.42 -22.54 8.57
C LYS A 13 -5.85 -21.12 8.48
N VAL A 14 -6.47 -20.19 9.17
CA VAL A 14 -6.02 -18.79 9.26
C VAL A 14 -5.90 -18.39 10.71
N TYR A 15 -4.77 -17.81 11.04
CA TYR A 15 -4.53 -17.11 12.30
C TYR A 15 -4.52 -15.62 12.06
N TYR A 16 -5.21 -14.88 12.91
CA TYR A 16 -5.24 -13.43 12.87
C TYR A 16 -4.55 -12.84 14.10
N VAL A 17 -3.49 -12.06 13.89
CA VAL A 17 -2.70 -11.44 14.97
C VAL A 17 -2.93 -9.93 14.92
N PRO A 18 -3.96 -9.40 15.62
CA PRO A 18 -4.24 -7.97 15.60
C PRO A 18 -3.16 -7.20 16.38
N MET A 19 -2.61 -6.15 15.76
CA MET A 19 -1.63 -5.24 16.36
C MET A 19 -2.28 -3.95 16.88
N TYR A 20 -3.60 -3.94 17.06
CA TYR A 20 -4.40 -2.83 17.56
C TYR A 20 -5.32 -3.29 18.71
N LYS A 21 -5.92 -2.33 19.40
CA LYS A 21 -6.69 -2.59 20.64
C LYS A 21 -8.21 -2.72 20.44
N GLN A 22 -8.72 -2.35 19.26
CA GLN A 22 -10.15 -2.42 18.95
C GLN A 22 -10.62 -3.87 18.91
N GLU A 23 -11.93 -4.07 19.04
CA GLU A 23 -12.54 -5.37 18.80
C GLU A 23 -12.30 -5.80 17.35
N THR A 24 -12.08 -7.08 17.15
CA THR A 24 -11.73 -7.68 15.85
C THR A 24 -12.97 -8.37 15.31
N GLU A 25 -13.39 -7.98 14.11
CA GLU A 25 -14.49 -8.59 13.37
C GLU A 25 -13.96 -9.47 12.23
N VAL A 26 -13.65 -10.71 12.54
CA VAL A 26 -13.28 -11.74 11.57
C VAL A 26 -14.23 -12.93 11.68
N ASP A 27 -14.29 -13.75 10.61
CA ASP A 27 -15.10 -14.95 10.59
C ASP A 27 -14.73 -15.91 11.73
N SER A 28 -15.73 -16.60 12.28
CA SER A 28 -15.58 -17.52 13.41
C SER A 28 -14.63 -18.70 13.15
N SER A 29 -14.31 -18.99 11.91
CA SER A 29 -13.32 -19.99 11.50
C SER A 29 -11.88 -19.52 11.67
N ILE A 30 -11.65 -18.21 11.85
CA ILE A 30 -10.33 -17.60 11.98
C ILE A 30 -9.94 -17.55 13.47
N GLU A 31 -8.79 -18.08 13.80
CA GLU A 31 -8.27 -18.08 15.16
C GLU A 31 -7.54 -16.77 15.46
N ILE A 32 -8.05 -16.01 16.43
CA ILE A 32 -7.44 -14.75 16.86
C ILE A 32 -6.38 -15.02 17.91
N ILE A 33 -5.13 -14.58 17.66
CA ILE A 33 -4.02 -14.69 18.60
C ILE A 33 -3.58 -13.30 19.05
N LYS A 34 -3.78 -13.01 20.33
CA LYS A 34 -3.40 -11.74 20.96
C LYS A 34 -1.97 -11.84 21.52
N ASP A 35 -0.98 -11.85 20.64
CA ASP A 35 0.45 -11.87 20.99
C ASP A 35 1.23 -10.96 20.02
N ILE A 36 2.50 -10.74 20.25
CA ILE A 36 3.33 -9.81 19.49
C ILE A 36 4.21 -10.60 18.52
N PRO A 37 4.11 -10.39 17.20
CA PRO A 37 5.01 -10.99 16.23
C PRO A 37 6.45 -10.51 16.44
N VAL A 38 7.40 -11.44 16.40
CA VAL A 38 8.83 -11.19 16.62
C VAL A 38 9.64 -11.52 15.39
N GLU A 39 9.43 -12.70 14.80
CA GLU A 39 10.25 -13.18 13.68
C GLU A 39 9.47 -14.14 12.79
N ILE A 40 9.72 -14.07 11.49
CA ILE A 40 9.26 -15.05 10.51
C ILE A 40 10.45 -15.98 10.22
N VAL A 41 10.27 -17.26 10.47
CA VAL A 41 11.31 -18.28 10.30
C VAL A 41 11.02 -19.17 9.12
N GLY A 42 12.05 -19.44 8.33
CA GLY A 42 12.01 -20.32 7.16
C GLY A 42 13.35 -20.30 6.43
N ASP A 43 13.47 -21.08 5.38
CA ASP A 43 14.62 -21.08 4.48
C ASP A 43 14.22 -20.68 3.06
N SER A 44 13.77 -21.61 2.24
CA SER A 44 13.19 -21.36 0.91
C SER A 44 11.69 -21.03 0.95
N SER A 45 11.04 -21.29 2.06
CA SER A 45 9.64 -20.99 2.33
C SER A 45 9.43 -20.66 3.80
N VAL A 46 8.34 -19.98 4.12
CA VAL A 46 7.92 -19.73 5.50
C VAL A 46 7.59 -21.07 6.17
N LYS A 47 8.03 -21.24 7.41
CA LYS A 47 7.74 -22.42 8.24
C LYS A 47 6.99 -22.08 9.50
N LYS A 48 7.33 -20.95 10.12
CA LYS A 48 6.65 -20.50 11.33
C LYS A 48 6.78 -19.01 11.56
N LEU A 49 5.85 -18.49 12.34
CA LEU A 49 5.88 -17.17 12.93
C LEU A 49 6.19 -17.31 14.43
N ILE A 50 7.27 -16.69 14.88
CA ILE A 50 7.60 -16.57 16.29
C ILE A 50 6.87 -15.36 16.86
N LEU A 51 6.17 -15.59 17.95
CA LEU A 51 5.52 -14.57 18.76
C LEU A 51 6.29 -14.41 20.08
N LYS A 52 5.98 -13.40 20.84
CA LYS A 52 6.68 -13.12 22.12
C LYS A 52 6.56 -14.25 23.14
N ASN A 53 5.40 -14.92 23.19
CA ASN A 53 5.10 -15.96 24.18
C ASN A 53 4.77 -17.32 23.55
N SER A 54 4.73 -17.43 22.23
CA SER A 54 4.33 -18.65 21.50
C SER A 54 4.94 -18.69 20.10
N GLU A 55 4.68 -19.78 19.37
CA GLU A 55 5.00 -19.87 17.94
C GLU A 55 3.83 -20.52 17.18
N ILE A 56 3.72 -20.18 15.90
CA ILE A 56 2.69 -20.69 14.98
C ILE A 56 3.38 -21.31 13.77
N GLU A 57 3.13 -22.58 13.51
CA GLU A 57 3.50 -23.21 12.24
C GLU A 57 2.58 -22.67 11.15
N THR A 58 3.14 -22.20 10.04
CA THR A 58 2.39 -21.62 8.92
C THR A 58 3.20 -21.63 7.63
N ASP A 59 2.50 -21.75 6.51
CA ASP A 59 3.09 -21.73 5.17
C ASP A 59 3.24 -20.31 4.60
N GLY A 60 2.59 -19.31 5.21
CA GLY A 60 2.64 -17.93 4.75
C GLY A 60 2.28 -16.91 5.84
N VAL A 61 2.84 -15.72 5.75
CA VAL A 61 2.54 -14.59 6.62
C VAL A 61 2.24 -13.36 5.78
N PHE A 62 1.03 -12.81 5.97
CA PHE A 62 0.60 -11.56 5.34
C PHE A 62 0.70 -10.43 6.35
N ILE A 63 1.53 -9.43 6.07
CA ILE A 63 1.72 -8.26 6.93
C ILE A 63 0.91 -7.11 6.35
N LEU A 64 -0.21 -6.78 7.00
CA LEU A 64 -1.06 -5.67 6.64
C LEU A 64 -0.87 -4.54 7.67
N ARG A 65 -0.50 -3.38 7.20
CA ARG A 65 -0.28 -2.20 8.04
C ARG A 65 -0.68 -0.95 7.29
N ASP A 66 -1.04 0.07 8.03
CA ASP A 66 -1.33 1.38 7.44
C ASP A 66 -0.09 1.90 6.70
N SER A 67 -0.31 2.42 5.52
CA SER A 67 0.71 3.16 4.77
C SER A 67 0.84 4.58 5.33
N ILE A 68 2.00 5.18 5.11
CA ILE A 68 2.19 6.61 5.37
C ILE A 68 1.23 7.37 4.45
N SER A 69 0.45 8.29 5.00
CA SER A 69 -0.47 9.07 4.18
C SER A 69 0.30 9.92 3.16
N PRO A 70 -0.24 10.10 1.95
CA PRO A 70 0.43 10.89 0.91
C PRO A 70 0.77 12.31 1.35
N GLY A 71 -0.08 12.94 2.17
CA GLY A 71 0.15 14.28 2.71
C GLY A 71 1.31 14.38 3.72
N GLN A 72 1.68 13.24 4.34
CA GLN A 72 2.87 13.16 5.18
C GLN A 72 4.15 12.99 4.34
N LEU A 73 4.06 12.32 3.20
CA LEU A 73 5.19 12.16 2.28
C LEU A 73 5.55 13.47 1.59
N VAL A 74 4.56 14.19 1.10
CA VAL A 74 4.75 15.47 0.42
C VAL A 74 3.76 16.48 1.01
N PRO A 75 4.22 17.34 1.93
CA PRO A 75 3.36 18.36 2.54
C PRO A 75 2.76 19.32 1.51
N GLY A 76 1.48 19.61 1.67
CA GLY A 76 0.76 20.51 0.77
C GLY A 76 0.08 19.84 -0.43
N LEU A 77 0.21 18.53 -0.61
CA LEU A 77 -0.61 17.81 -1.58
C LEU A 77 -2.10 17.91 -1.22
N LYS A 78 -2.93 18.11 -2.23
CA LYS A 78 -4.38 17.91 -2.09
C LYS A 78 -4.71 16.44 -2.01
N ILE A 79 -5.43 16.07 -0.96
CA ILE A 79 -5.86 14.71 -0.67
C ILE A 79 -7.38 14.69 -0.63
N GLU A 80 -7.97 13.78 -1.39
CA GLU A 80 -9.38 13.49 -1.38
C GLU A 80 -9.59 11.98 -1.16
N ASN A 81 -10.46 11.59 -0.23
CA ASN A 81 -10.72 10.18 0.12
C ASN A 81 -9.44 9.35 0.34
N ASN A 82 -8.46 9.94 1.03
CA ASN A 82 -7.13 9.36 1.31
C ASN A 82 -6.25 9.12 0.06
N HIS A 83 -6.58 9.71 -1.08
CA HIS A 83 -5.81 9.63 -2.33
C HIS A 83 -5.34 11.01 -2.77
N VAL A 84 -4.23 11.04 -3.50
CA VAL A 84 -3.72 12.29 -4.11
C VAL A 84 -4.62 12.70 -5.26
N GLU A 85 -5.11 13.95 -5.23
CA GLU A 85 -5.84 14.54 -6.36
C GLU A 85 -4.88 14.82 -7.52
N VAL A 86 -5.19 14.29 -8.70
CA VAL A 86 -4.43 14.53 -9.93
C VAL A 86 -5.35 14.83 -11.10
N ASP A 87 -4.81 15.51 -12.08
CA ASP A 87 -5.48 15.69 -13.38
C ASP A 87 -5.23 14.48 -14.32
N ARG A 88 -5.76 14.56 -15.54
CA ARG A 88 -5.59 13.49 -16.55
C ARG A 88 -4.15 13.26 -16.99
N THR A 89 -3.24 14.18 -16.68
CA THR A 89 -1.80 14.08 -16.96
C THR A 89 -0.99 13.64 -15.73
N MET A 90 -1.69 13.16 -14.70
CA MET A 90 -1.13 12.73 -13.42
C MET A 90 -0.42 13.87 -12.64
N LYS A 91 -0.75 15.11 -12.96
CA LYS A 91 -0.20 16.31 -12.32
C LYS A 91 -0.97 16.58 -11.02
N THR A 92 -0.24 16.81 -9.93
CA THR A 92 -0.80 17.25 -8.65
C THR A 92 -1.01 18.76 -8.61
N ASN A 93 -1.52 19.26 -7.48
CA ASN A 93 -1.60 20.71 -7.22
C ASN A 93 -0.22 21.37 -6.99
N ILE A 94 0.83 20.57 -6.79
CA ILE A 94 2.20 21.09 -6.61
C ILE A 94 2.92 21.05 -7.96
N GLU A 95 3.47 22.18 -8.38
CA GLU A 95 4.15 22.27 -9.66
C GLU A 95 5.37 21.34 -9.75
N GLY A 96 5.48 20.56 -10.83
CA GLY A 96 6.55 19.59 -11.03
C GLY A 96 6.37 18.30 -10.23
N CYS A 97 5.30 18.16 -9.45
CA CYS A 97 4.98 16.95 -8.69
C CYS A 97 3.85 16.17 -9.39
N TYR A 98 4.07 14.88 -9.55
CA TYR A 98 3.14 13.94 -10.19
C TYR A 98 2.86 12.78 -9.24
N ALA A 99 1.68 12.18 -9.34
CA ALA A 99 1.32 10.98 -8.60
C ALA A 99 0.59 9.98 -9.52
N ALA A 100 0.83 8.70 -9.31
CA ALA A 100 0.26 7.64 -10.15
C ALA A 100 0.12 6.32 -9.36
N GLY A 101 -0.76 5.44 -9.81
CA GLY A 101 -1.01 4.14 -9.20
C GLY A 101 -1.99 4.19 -8.04
N ASP A 102 -1.83 3.31 -7.06
CA ASP A 102 -2.78 3.14 -5.97
C ASP A 102 -2.95 4.40 -5.12
N ILE A 103 -1.90 5.23 -5.05
CA ILE A 103 -1.91 6.50 -4.32
C ILE A 103 -2.92 7.52 -4.86
N VAL A 104 -3.35 7.40 -6.12
CA VAL A 104 -4.34 8.29 -6.76
C VAL A 104 -5.74 7.69 -6.86
N GLY A 105 -5.97 6.52 -6.30
CA GLY A 105 -7.30 5.92 -6.16
C GLY A 105 -7.50 4.57 -6.84
N THR A 106 -8.71 4.08 -6.72
CA THR A 106 -9.16 2.80 -7.27
C THR A 106 -9.35 2.84 -8.80
N PRO A 107 -9.35 1.66 -9.49
CA PRO A 107 -9.10 0.32 -8.94
C PRO A 107 -7.61 0.09 -8.65
N TYR A 108 -7.29 -0.65 -7.59
CA TYR A 108 -5.92 -0.99 -7.24
C TYR A 108 -5.43 -2.15 -8.12
N GLN A 109 -4.91 -1.79 -9.28
CA GLN A 109 -4.50 -2.74 -10.32
C GLN A 109 -3.14 -2.35 -10.88
N TYR A 110 -2.24 -3.33 -11.00
CA TYR A 110 -0.90 -3.09 -11.53
C TYR A 110 -0.90 -2.52 -12.95
N ILE A 111 -1.87 -2.90 -13.79
CA ILE A 111 -1.99 -2.37 -15.16
C ILE A 111 -2.40 -0.88 -15.16
N LYS A 112 -3.28 -0.46 -14.24
CA LYS A 112 -3.63 0.94 -14.02
C LYS A 112 -2.38 1.71 -13.57
N ALA A 113 -1.68 1.20 -12.55
CA ALA A 113 -0.49 1.83 -12.01
C ALA A 113 0.60 2.00 -13.08
N ALA A 114 0.81 1.00 -13.93
CA ALA A 114 1.75 1.07 -15.06
C ALA A 114 1.33 2.12 -16.09
N GLY A 115 0.05 2.16 -16.48
CA GLY A 115 -0.47 3.14 -17.43
C GLY A 115 -0.37 4.58 -16.91
N GLU A 116 -0.79 4.82 -15.68
CA GLU A 116 -0.68 6.12 -15.03
C GLU A 116 0.78 6.55 -14.83
N GLY A 117 1.66 5.63 -14.44
CA GLY A 117 3.09 5.88 -14.31
C GLY A 117 3.72 6.32 -15.64
N ASN A 118 3.34 5.71 -16.76
CA ASN A 118 3.76 6.15 -18.10
C ASN A 118 3.27 7.56 -18.40
N ILE A 119 2.00 7.89 -18.12
CA ILE A 119 1.45 9.24 -18.32
C ILE A 119 2.21 10.26 -17.47
N ALA A 120 2.44 9.95 -16.19
CA ALA A 120 3.18 10.82 -15.28
C ALA A 120 4.60 11.10 -15.77
N ALA A 121 5.31 10.07 -16.23
CA ALA A 121 6.67 10.20 -16.75
C ALA A 121 6.73 11.10 -17.99
N LEU A 122 5.85 10.89 -18.98
CA LEU A 122 5.77 11.71 -20.19
C LEU A 122 5.41 13.16 -19.87
N SER A 123 4.51 13.36 -18.91
CA SER A 123 4.11 14.69 -18.44
C SER A 123 5.28 15.42 -17.76
N ALA A 124 6.05 14.71 -16.94
CA ALA A 124 7.24 15.26 -16.28
C ALA A 124 8.33 15.65 -17.30
N VAL A 125 8.57 14.83 -18.32
CA VAL A 125 9.50 15.17 -19.42
C VAL A 125 9.05 16.44 -20.13
N SER A 126 7.79 16.53 -20.52
CA SER A 126 7.22 17.70 -21.18
C SER A 126 7.35 18.98 -20.32
N TYR A 127 7.13 18.86 -19.02
CA TYR A 127 7.32 19.97 -18.09
C TYR A 127 8.78 20.45 -18.02
N ILE A 128 9.73 19.52 -17.94
CA ILE A 128 11.17 19.86 -17.94
C ILE A 128 11.59 20.55 -19.23
N GLU A 129 11.08 20.10 -20.36
CA GLU A 129 11.35 20.72 -21.66
C GLU A 129 10.80 22.15 -21.73
N GLN A 130 9.61 22.39 -21.20
CA GLN A 130 9.02 23.74 -21.12
C GLN A 130 9.89 24.68 -20.28
N ILE A 131 10.37 24.23 -19.12
CA ILE A 131 11.28 25.02 -18.27
C ILE A 131 12.57 25.36 -19.04
N LYS A 132 13.17 24.35 -19.70
CA LYS A 132 14.40 24.57 -20.46
C LYS A 132 14.26 25.57 -21.60
N ARG A 133 13.09 25.61 -22.26
CA ARG A 133 12.78 26.60 -23.30
C ARG A 133 12.66 28.01 -22.71
N LYS A 134 11.87 28.17 -21.65
CA LYS A 134 11.71 29.47 -20.95
C LYS A 134 13.05 30.04 -20.50
N ASN A 135 13.94 29.20 -19.97
CA ASN A 135 15.27 29.64 -19.50
C ASN A 135 16.27 29.97 -20.63
N LYS A 136 15.96 29.62 -21.89
CA LYS A 136 16.78 30.00 -23.04
C LYS A 136 16.33 31.31 -23.72
N GLU A 137 15.09 31.71 -23.46
CA GLU A 137 14.47 32.87 -24.06
C GLU A 137 14.56 34.13 -23.15
N GLY A 138 15.03 33.99 -21.94
CA GLY A 138 15.28 35.07 -20.96
C GLY A 138 16.76 35.23 -20.66
#